data_977f70a93982912b3da411c3fa5b1559
#
_entry.id   977f70a93982912b3da411c3fa5b1559
#
_cell.length_a   1.000
_cell.length_b   1.000
_cell.length_c   1.000
_cell.angle_alpha   90.00
_cell.angle_beta   90.00
_cell.angle_gamma   90.00
#
_symmetry.space_group_name_H-M   'P 1'
#
loop_
_entity.id
_entity.type
_entity.pdbx_description
1 polymer ?
#
loop_
_entity_poly.entity_id
_entity_poly.type
_entity_poly.pdbx_seq_one_letter_code
_entity_poly.pdbx_strand_id
1 'polypeptide(L)'
;MKKLIYLSALAGMLFIMNSCATTGYVSEEPAYVEYSRPARPSNLHIWIDGDWIYNRHTQNYVRGNGYWQVPRQGRTYISGSWQTTPQGHRWQSGHWQR
;
A
#
# COMPACT_ATOMS: atom_id res chain seq x y z
N MET A 1 -11.83 15.47 42.39
CA MET A 1 -12.17 14.19 41.74
C MET A 1 -12.67 14.35 40.31
N LYS A 2 -13.62 15.28 40.07
CA LYS A 2 -14.15 15.45 38.69
C LYS A 2 -13.07 15.84 37.66
N LYS A 3 -12.10 16.67 38.03
CA LYS A 3 -11.02 17.09 37.15
C LYS A 3 -10.10 15.95 36.71
N LEU A 4 -9.89 14.96 37.56
CA LEU A 4 -9.06 13.79 37.24
C LEU A 4 -9.72 12.90 36.20
N ILE A 5 -11.04 12.76 36.24
CA ILE A 5 -11.80 11.97 35.28
C ILE A 5 -11.74 12.58 33.88
N TYR A 6 -11.83 13.88 33.74
CA TYR A 6 -11.74 14.57 32.46
C TYR A 6 -10.36 14.44 31.83
N LEU A 7 -9.29 14.51 32.62
CA LEU A 7 -7.94 14.35 32.11
C LEU A 7 -7.68 12.95 31.58
N SER A 8 -8.21 11.93 32.24
CA SER A 8 -8.05 10.54 31.78
C SER A 8 -8.77 10.29 30.46
N ALA A 9 -9.96 10.83 30.25
CA ALA A 9 -10.72 10.70 29.01
C ALA A 9 -9.97 11.35 27.84
N LEU A 10 -9.39 12.53 28.05
CA LEU A 10 -8.65 13.24 27.02
C LEU A 10 -7.40 12.48 26.57
N ALA A 11 -6.66 11.91 27.51
CA ALA A 11 -5.48 11.11 27.23
C ALA A 11 -5.83 9.87 26.40
N GLY A 12 -6.94 9.22 26.70
CA GLY A 12 -7.43 8.06 25.94
C GLY A 12 -7.73 8.39 24.49
N MET A 13 -8.36 9.52 24.22
CA MET A 13 -8.68 9.93 22.86
C MET A 13 -7.41 10.20 22.04
N LEU A 14 -6.41 10.85 22.58
CA LEU A 14 -5.15 11.09 21.90
C LEU A 14 -4.46 9.79 21.53
N PHE A 15 -4.48 8.80 22.42
CA PHE A 15 -3.88 7.50 22.17
C PHE A 15 -4.55 6.78 20.98
N ILE A 16 -5.88 6.81 20.91
CA ILE A 16 -6.61 6.18 19.79
C ILE A 16 -6.27 6.84 18.45
N MET A 17 -6.16 8.15 18.41
CA MET A 17 -5.81 8.87 17.18
C MET A 17 -4.41 8.49 16.67
N ASN A 18 -3.45 8.32 17.55
CA ASN A 18 -2.10 7.90 17.17
C ASN A 18 -2.10 6.50 16.56
N SER A 19 -2.88 5.57 17.08
CA SER A 19 -3.00 4.21 16.55
C SER A 19 -3.54 4.20 15.13
N CYS A 20 -4.53 5.06 14.81
CA CYS A 20 -5.11 5.15 13.49
C CYS A 20 -4.15 5.75 12.46
N ALA A 21 -3.29 6.69 12.89
CA ALA A 21 -2.39 7.41 11.99
C ALA A 21 -1.24 6.55 11.44
N THR A 22 -0.94 5.41 12.04
CA THR A 22 0.20 4.56 11.66
C THR A 22 -0.17 3.38 10.77
N THR A 23 -1.47 3.14 10.53
CA THR A 23 -1.93 2.02 9.71
C THR A 23 -1.55 2.21 8.24
N GLY A 24 -0.90 1.20 7.66
CA GLY A 24 -0.49 1.22 6.26
C GLY A 24 0.85 1.90 5.99
N TYR A 25 1.52 2.41 7.01
CA TYR A 25 2.82 3.06 6.88
C TYR A 25 3.92 2.16 7.44
N VAL A 26 5.06 2.11 6.74
CA VAL A 26 6.24 1.37 7.20
C VAL A 26 7.43 2.32 7.26
N SER A 27 8.35 2.06 8.18
CA SER A 27 9.52 2.92 8.36
C SER A 27 10.53 2.78 7.24
N GLU A 28 10.50 1.68 6.51
CA GLU A 28 11.45 1.38 5.45
C GLU A 28 10.73 0.65 4.32
N GLU A 29 11.01 1.04 3.08
CA GLU A 29 10.44 0.36 1.93
C GLU A 29 10.97 -1.08 1.85
N PRO A 30 10.10 -2.10 1.61
CA PRO A 30 10.57 -3.46 1.42
C PRO A 30 11.49 -3.57 0.20
N ALA A 31 12.44 -4.50 0.25
CA ALA A 31 13.30 -4.77 -0.88
C ALA A 31 12.48 -5.27 -2.06
N TYR A 32 12.85 -4.82 -3.27
CA TYR A 32 12.18 -5.27 -4.48
C TYR A 32 12.36 -6.78 -4.67
N VAL A 33 11.25 -7.47 -4.91
CA VAL A 33 11.23 -8.91 -5.18
C VAL A 33 10.74 -9.10 -6.59
N GLU A 34 11.55 -9.75 -7.43
CA GLU A 34 11.16 -10.07 -8.79
C GLU A 34 10.69 -11.52 -8.85
N TYR A 35 9.42 -11.69 -9.27
CA TYR A 35 8.87 -13.01 -9.48
C TYR A 35 9.08 -13.45 -10.91
N SER A 36 9.19 -14.77 -11.11
CA SER A 36 9.30 -15.35 -12.44
C SER A 36 8.05 -15.02 -13.25
N ARG A 37 8.25 -14.48 -14.46
CA ARG A 37 7.15 -14.14 -15.36
C ARG A 37 6.83 -15.34 -16.24
N PRO A 38 5.56 -15.73 -16.37
CA PRO A 38 5.16 -16.69 -17.40
C PRO A 38 5.46 -16.15 -18.79
N ALA A 39 5.50 -17.03 -19.79
CA ALA A 39 5.73 -16.61 -21.17
C ALA A 39 4.63 -15.64 -21.62
N ARG A 40 5.03 -14.62 -22.38
CA ARG A 40 4.08 -13.60 -22.89
C ARG A 40 3.08 -14.27 -23.85
N PRO A 41 1.76 -14.16 -23.56
CA PRO A 41 0.76 -14.84 -24.38
C PRO A 41 0.64 -14.30 -25.81
N SER A 42 0.83 -12.98 -26.00
CA SER A 42 0.79 -12.37 -27.33
C SER A 42 1.50 -11.02 -27.30
N ASN A 43 1.71 -10.44 -28.51
CA ASN A 43 2.31 -9.11 -28.62
C ASN A 43 1.43 -7.99 -28.03
N LEU A 44 0.15 -8.27 -27.81
CA LEU A 44 -0.79 -7.29 -27.28
C LEU A 44 -0.75 -7.22 -25.76
N HIS A 45 -0.19 -8.23 -25.10
CA HIS A 45 -0.15 -8.26 -23.63
C HIS A 45 0.96 -7.38 -23.09
N ILE A 46 0.66 -6.67 -22.02
CA ILE A 46 1.64 -5.94 -21.21
C ILE A 46 1.79 -6.60 -19.85
N TRP A 47 2.96 -6.47 -19.24
CA TRP A 47 3.20 -6.97 -17.89
C TRP A 47 2.72 -5.94 -16.87
N ILE A 48 1.92 -6.40 -15.92
CA ILE A 48 1.46 -5.60 -14.79
C ILE A 48 2.08 -6.17 -13.53
N ASP A 49 2.96 -5.41 -12.89
CA ASP A 49 3.56 -5.81 -11.62
C ASP A 49 2.50 -5.86 -10.53
N GLY A 50 2.64 -6.87 -9.66
CA GLY A 50 1.74 -6.98 -8.52
C GLY A 50 1.91 -5.81 -7.55
N ASP A 51 0.80 -5.39 -6.96
CA ASP A 51 0.82 -4.36 -5.93
C ASP A 51 1.32 -4.93 -4.60
N TRP A 52 1.84 -4.03 -3.77
CA TRP A 52 2.16 -4.34 -2.39
C TRP A 52 0.89 -4.23 -1.55
N ILE A 53 0.61 -5.26 -0.75
CA ILE A 53 -0.60 -5.32 0.08
C ILE A 53 -0.18 -5.28 1.54
N TYR A 54 -0.75 -4.35 2.29
CA TYR A 54 -0.43 -4.20 3.70
C TYR A 54 -1.09 -5.28 4.54
N ASN A 55 -0.28 -6.01 5.32
CA ASN A 55 -0.75 -7.02 6.25
C ASN A 55 -0.76 -6.42 7.66
N ARG A 56 -1.96 -6.26 8.23
CA ARG A 56 -2.13 -5.65 9.54
C ARG A 56 -1.55 -6.49 10.67
N HIS A 57 -1.52 -7.81 10.51
CA HIS A 57 -1.01 -8.71 11.54
C HIS A 57 0.51 -8.61 11.69
N THR A 58 1.22 -8.53 10.57
CA THR A 58 2.68 -8.42 10.57
C THR A 58 3.17 -6.98 10.53
N GLN A 59 2.28 -6.03 10.23
CA GLN A 59 2.60 -4.62 10.04
C GLN A 59 3.62 -4.39 8.92
N ASN A 60 3.58 -5.24 7.91
CA ASN A 60 4.45 -5.17 6.75
C ASN A 60 3.66 -5.34 5.47
N TYR A 61 4.27 -4.95 4.34
CA TYR A 61 3.71 -5.17 3.03
C TYR A 61 4.17 -6.52 2.47
N VAL A 62 3.25 -7.19 1.75
CA VAL A 62 3.53 -8.40 1.00
C VAL A 62 3.26 -8.11 -0.47
N ARG A 63 4.18 -8.50 -1.35
CA ARG A 63 4.02 -8.26 -2.77
C ARG A 63 3.12 -9.31 -3.40
N GLY A 64 2.14 -8.84 -4.18
CA GLY A 64 1.32 -9.71 -5.00
C GLY A 64 2.04 -10.12 -6.28
N ASN A 65 1.57 -11.19 -6.91
CA ASN A 65 2.10 -11.62 -8.20
C ASN A 65 1.65 -10.69 -9.32
N GLY A 66 2.57 -10.45 -10.27
CA GLY A 66 2.22 -9.75 -11.49
C GLY A 66 1.46 -10.65 -12.47
N TYR A 67 0.99 -10.08 -13.54
CA TYR A 67 0.24 -10.82 -14.56
C TYR A 67 0.32 -10.13 -15.92
N TRP A 68 0.05 -10.89 -16.96
CA TRP A 68 -0.08 -10.36 -18.33
C TRP A 68 -1.51 -9.95 -18.58
N GLN A 69 -1.69 -8.78 -19.21
CA GLN A 69 -3.03 -8.31 -19.57
C GLN A 69 -2.99 -7.53 -20.85
N VAL A 70 -4.04 -7.68 -21.66
CA VAL A 70 -4.27 -6.84 -22.84
C VAL A 70 -4.73 -5.47 -22.35
N PRO A 71 -4.08 -4.37 -22.80
CA PRO A 71 -4.46 -3.03 -22.35
C PRO A 71 -5.92 -2.74 -22.66
N ARG A 72 -6.58 -2.04 -21.75
CA ARG A 72 -7.95 -1.58 -21.94
C ARG A 72 -7.96 -0.47 -22.99
N GLN A 73 -8.92 -0.53 -23.91
CA GLN A 73 -9.02 0.43 -24.99
C GLN A 73 -9.19 1.87 -24.45
N GLY A 74 -8.35 2.78 -24.94
CA GLY A 74 -8.39 4.17 -24.53
C GLY A 74 -7.86 4.44 -23.12
N ARG A 75 -7.19 3.45 -22.51
CA ARG A 75 -6.64 3.58 -21.15
C ARG A 75 -5.17 3.17 -21.10
N THR A 76 -4.45 3.81 -20.19
CA THR A 76 -3.04 3.50 -19.91
C THR A 76 -2.93 3.01 -18.48
N TYR A 77 -2.17 1.93 -18.24
CA TYR A 77 -1.92 1.46 -16.89
C TYR A 77 -0.78 2.25 -16.27
N ILE A 78 -1.04 2.80 -15.09
CA ILE A 78 -0.05 3.50 -14.28
C ILE A 78 0.37 2.57 -13.15
N SER A 79 1.65 2.21 -13.12
CA SER A 79 2.19 1.33 -12.07
C SER A 79 2.11 1.98 -10.71
N GLY A 80 1.95 1.15 -9.68
CA GLY A 80 1.99 1.63 -8.31
C GLY A 80 3.37 2.16 -7.92
N SER A 81 3.43 2.91 -6.85
CA SER A 81 4.67 3.52 -6.39
C SER A 81 4.65 3.73 -4.88
N TRP A 82 5.85 3.84 -4.30
CA TRP A 82 6.01 4.18 -2.89
C TRP A 82 5.90 5.69 -2.69
N GLN A 83 5.17 6.07 -1.65
CA GLN A 83 5.02 7.46 -1.23
C GLN A 83 5.74 7.65 0.10
N THR A 84 6.54 8.70 0.22
CA THR A 84 7.22 9.04 1.47
C THR A 84 6.44 10.15 2.16
N THR A 85 6.07 9.91 3.42
CA THR A 85 5.30 10.87 4.23
C THR A 85 5.95 11.01 5.60
N PRO A 86 5.56 12.02 6.41
CA PRO A 86 6.06 12.12 7.78
C PRO A 86 5.74 10.91 8.65
N GLN A 87 4.71 10.15 8.32
CA GLN A 87 4.33 8.94 9.05
C GLN A 87 5.11 7.70 8.59
N GLY A 88 5.80 7.75 7.46
CA GLY A 88 6.54 6.64 6.89
C GLY A 88 6.25 6.43 5.41
N HIS A 89 6.57 5.26 4.92
CA HIS A 89 6.37 4.90 3.52
C HIS A 89 5.05 4.15 3.36
N ARG A 90 4.32 4.48 2.29
CA ARG A 90 3.05 3.86 1.97
C ARG A 90 3.00 3.54 0.48
N TRP A 91 2.46 2.35 0.14
CA TRP A 91 2.28 1.95 -1.25
C TRP A 91 1.00 2.56 -1.82
N GLN A 92 1.13 3.17 -2.98
CA GLN A 92 -0.01 3.61 -3.78
C GLN A 92 -0.23 2.62 -4.92
N SER A 93 -1.42 2.03 -4.97
CA SER A 93 -1.75 0.99 -5.94
C SER A 93 -1.73 1.50 -7.37
N GLY A 94 -1.35 0.61 -8.30
CA GLY A 94 -1.47 0.91 -9.72
C GLY A 94 -2.92 1.03 -10.15
N HIS A 95 -3.16 1.70 -11.27
CA HIS A 95 -4.51 1.93 -11.75
C HIS A 95 -4.52 2.19 -13.26
N TRP A 96 -5.70 2.05 -13.86
CA TRP A 96 -5.95 2.41 -15.25
C TRP A 96 -6.40 3.86 -15.33
N GLN A 97 -5.82 4.59 -16.28
CA GLN A 97 -6.10 6.01 -16.49
C GLN A 97 -6.51 6.25 -17.95
N ARG A 98 -7.46 7.13 -18.14
CA ARG A 98 -7.87 7.58 -19.48
C ARG A 98 -6.91 8.60 -20.04
#